data_0ad4ba836e75bba6d357b3ebcab599b9
#
_entry.id   0ad4ba836e75bba6d357b3ebcab599b9
#
_cell.length_a   1.000
_cell.length_b   1.000
_cell.length_c   1.000
_cell.angle_alpha   90.00
_cell.angle_beta   90.00
_cell.angle_gamma   90.00
#
_symmetry.space_group_name_H-M   'P 1'
#
loop_
_entity.id
_entity.type
_entity.pdbx_description
1 polymer ?
#
loop_
_entity_poly.entity_id
_entity_poly.type
_entity_poly.pdbx_seq_one_letter_code
_entity_poly.pdbx_strand_id
1 'polypeptide(L)'
;MAKYSETPKGATGGASGQARPLPPVWLMGLGQIPLGAISAITVVTVPQLLAANHVPEPEIATITSIALVPGFAAFLLCPLLDWRFRRRTYAIALVILGALFQFAALLCIRDLTLLTILLFAGFMAVALSVAAIGGWFGNLVRTEDKAGLGAWFAVANIGGVGVVATVAIFLLRDLPYALGAALLSLPILAALPLFLWISCPPADRRLASESFRAFAGEVLALLRQPSVLWTLPLFLAPSASFALTNTLGGLGRDFNTSEKMVALLGGLGAAVAAVAGGLLAQGLAQRTKPRSLYLMVGVVGAIFTFSLVLMARTPATFGVAMLGENLFQAAAFSVGNIIILRTIGHENPLAATQFGLLNAAYVVPIAYMQAIDGQAYGVGGANGSFLADASISGAVCLLLALVLWVWRRKIPSI
;
A
#
# COMPACT_ATOMS: atom_id res chain seq x y z
N MET A 1 -41.27 34.54 -41.64
CA MET A 1 -41.09 35.67 -40.69
C MET A 1 -40.09 35.23 -39.63
N ALA A 2 -38.90 35.78 -39.77
CA ALA A 2 -37.76 35.53 -38.88
C ALA A 2 -37.91 36.32 -37.57
N LYS A 3 -37.57 35.72 -36.43
CA LYS A 3 -37.18 36.46 -35.22
C LYS A 3 -35.81 35.99 -34.76
N TYR A 4 -34.84 36.82 -35.01
CA TYR A 4 -33.55 36.84 -34.37
C TYR A 4 -33.75 36.99 -32.87
N SER A 5 -33.09 36.16 -32.02
CA SER A 5 -32.85 36.46 -30.63
C SER A 5 -31.36 36.56 -30.42
N GLU A 6 -30.95 37.76 -30.01
CA GLU A 6 -29.60 38.21 -29.73
C GLU A 6 -29.00 37.40 -28.58
N THR A 7 -27.80 36.92 -28.79
CA THR A 7 -26.87 36.43 -27.74
C THR A 7 -26.35 37.61 -26.93
N PRO A 8 -26.39 37.59 -25.60
CA PRO A 8 -25.68 38.60 -24.82
C PRO A 8 -24.17 38.34 -24.86
N LYS A 9 -23.47 39.21 -25.56
CA LYS A 9 -22.03 39.46 -25.37
C LYS A 9 -21.84 40.18 -24.05
N GLY A 10 -21.03 39.64 -23.16
CA GLY A 10 -20.48 40.46 -22.10
C GLY A 10 -20.37 39.78 -20.75
N ALA A 11 -19.37 38.92 -20.56
CA ALA A 11 -18.72 38.71 -19.26
C ALA A 11 -17.28 38.24 -19.51
N THR A 12 -16.46 39.12 -20.04
CA THR A 12 -15.00 39.00 -19.98
C THR A 12 -14.55 39.53 -18.61
N GLY A 13 -13.83 38.73 -17.87
CA GLY A 13 -13.08 39.26 -16.71
C GLY A 13 -13.28 38.50 -15.41
N GLY A 14 -13.08 37.20 -15.40
CA GLY A 14 -12.76 36.46 -14.17
C GLY A 14 -11.33 35.94 -14.32
N ALA A 15 -10.39 36.48 -13.57
CA ALA A 15 -9.00 36.07 -13.54
C ALA A 15 -8.90 34.53 -13.52
N SER A 16 -8.56 33.94 -14.65
CA SER A 16 -8.12 32.57 -14.76
C SER A 16 -6.77 32.50 -13.99
N GLY A 17 -6.85 32.33 -12.68
CA GLY A 17 -5.69 31.93 -11.91
C GLY A 17 -5.15 30.69 -12.59
N GLN A 18 -4.03 30.81 -13.30
CA GLN A 18 -3.35 29.71 -13.97
C GLN A 18 -3.18 28.60 -12.96
N ALA A 19 -3.97 27.54 -13.10
CA ALA A 19 -3.81 26.34 -12.26
C ALA A 19 -2.35 25.90 -12.42
N ARG A 20 -1.60 25.90 -11.30
CA ARG A 20 -0.21 25.44 -11.33
C ARG A 20 -0.16 24.06 -11.96
N PRO A 21 0.78 23.81 -12.89
CA PRO A 21 0.91 22.50 -13.51
C PRO A 21 1.15 21.44 -12.41
N LEU A 22 0.51 20.28 -12.56
CA LEU A 22 0.72 19.18 -11.64
C LEU A 22 2.18 18.71 -11.74
N PRO A 23 2.78 18.27 -10.61
CA PRO A 23 4.08 17.65 -10.63
C PRO A 23 4.02 16.34 -11.45
N PRO A 24 5.18 15.87 -11.94
CA PRO A 24 5.25 14.58 -12.62
C PRO A 24 4.66 13.45 -11.77
N VAL A 25 3.99 12.50 -12.39
CA VAL A 25 3.26 11.41 -11.71
C VAL A 25 4.18 10.57 -10.81
N TRP A 26 5.44 10.36 -11.22
CA TRP A 26 6.41 9.66 -10.38
C TRP A 26 6.68 10.39 -9.06
N LEU A 27 6.74 11.70 -9.08
CA LEU A 27 6.93 12.51 -7.88
C LEU A 27 5.68 12.46 -6.98
N MET A 28 4.47 12.48 -7.57
CA MET A 28 3.23 12.29 -6.82
C MET A 28 3.18 10.90 -6.16
N GLY A 29 3.73 9.89 -6.82
CA GLY A 29 3.85 8.54 -6.27
C GLY A 29 4.64 8.47 -4.96
N LEU A 30 5.64 9.33 -4.78
CA LEU A 30 6.41 9.44 -3.54
C LEU A 30 5.56 9.84 -2.31
N GLY A 31 4.32 10.26 -2.53
CA GLY A 31 3.34 10.47 -1.45
C GLY A 31 3.08 9.21 -0.60
N GLN A 32 3.49 8.02 -1.05
CA GLN A 32 3.37 6.76 -0.30
C GLN A 32 4.62 6.42 0.56
N ILE A 33 5.69 7.20 0.49
CA ILE A 33 6.89 7.01 1.34
C ILE A 33 6.54 6.94 2.84
N PRO A 34 5.62 7.77 3.39
CA PRO A 34 5.24 7.67 4.79
C PRO A 34 4.79 6.28 5.23
N LEU A 35 4.02 5.59 4.37
CA LEU A 35 3.56 4.23 4.65
C LEU A 35 4.73 3.23 4.65
N GLY A 36 5.61 3.30 3.66
CA GLY A 36 6.81 2.47 3.61
C GLY A 36 7.71 2.69 4.82
N ALA A 37 7.92 3.94 5.22
CA ALA A 37 8.76 4.30 6.36
C ALA A 37 8.19 3.75 7.67
N ILE A 38 6.91 3.98 7.95
CA ILE A 38 6.31 3.49 9.21
C ILE A 38 6.24 1.96 9.24
N SER A 39 5.98 1.33 8.09
CA SER A 39 5.99 -0.13 7.97
C SER A 39 7.38 -0.70 8.25
N ALA A 40 8.45 -0.11 7.70
CA ALA A 40 9.83 -0.52 7.97
C ALA A 40 10.17 -0.48 9.47
N ILE A 41 9.79 0.62 10.12
CA ILE A 41 10.07 0.79 11.55
C ILE A 41 9.26 -0.21 12.37
N THR A 42 7.98 -0.39 12.08
CA THR A 42 7.07 -1.26 12.85
C THR A 42 7.37 -2.75 12.64
N VAL A 43 7.68 -3.18 11.41
CA VAL A 43 7.81 -4.62 11.07
C VAL A 43 9.25 -5.11 11.15
N VAL A 44 10.24 -4.22 10.97
CA VAL A 44 11.65 -4.61 10.94
C VAL A 44 12.41 -4.03 12.14
N THR A 45 12.39 -2.71 12.29
CA THR A 45 13.27 -2.03 13.26
C THR A 45 12.84 -2.30 14.70
N VAL A 46 11.56 -2.15 15.03
CA VAL A 46 11.06 -2.37 16.41
C VAL A 46 11.24 -3.81 16.86
N PRO A 47 10.88 -4.85 16.09
CA PRO A 47 11.19 -6.24 16.45
C PRO A 47 12.67 -6.49 16.73
N GLN A 48 13.57 -5.97 15.91
CA GLN A 48 15.02 -6.11 16.13
C GLN A 48 15.48 -5.43 17.42
N LEU A 49 14.96 -4.23 17.71
CA LEU A 49 15.27 -3.52 18.96
C LEU A 49 14.74 -4.25 20.19
N LEU A 50 13.53 -4.80 20.11
CA LEU A 50 12.93 -5.57 21.21
C LEU A 50 13.70 -6.88 21.44
N ALA A 51 14.09 -7.60 20.39
CA ALA A 51 14.91 -8.79 20.48
C ALA A 51 16.29 -8.47 21.09
N ALA A 52 16.91 -7.37 20.71
CA ALA A 52 18.17 -6.89 21.30
C ALA A 52 18.03 -6.52 22.81
N ASN A 53 16.82 -6.16 23.25
CA ASN A 53 16.49 -5.93 24.66
C ASN A 53 15.95 -7.19 25.36
N HIS A 54 16.15 -8.38 24.77
CA HIS A 54 15.76 -9.69 25.33
C HIS A 54 14.23 -9.84 25.57
N VAL A 55 13.39 -9.13 24.86
CA VAL A 55 11.93 -9.32 24.91
C VAL A 55 11.61 -10.68 24.25
N PRO A 56 10.72 -11.50 24.86
CA PRO A 56 10.35 -12.80 24.31
C PRO A 56 9.67 -12.68 22.93
N GLU A 57 10.00 -13.60 22.02
CA GLU A 57 9.46 -13.61 20.63
C GLU A 57 7.93 -13.56 20.55
N PRO A 58 7.14 -14.28 21.39
CA PRO A 58 5.68 -14.17 21.35
C PRO A 58 5.15 -12.77 21.69
N GLU A 59 5.86 -12.04 22.54
CA GLU A 59 5.49 -10.68 22.94
C GLU A 59 5.81 -9.69 21.79
N ILE A 60 6.98 -9.83 21.16
CA ILE A 60 7.34 -9.08 19.94
C ILE A 60 6.31 -9.29 18.84
N ALA A 61 5.94 -10.54 18.59
CA ALA A 61 4.93 -10.88 17.58
C ALA A 61 3.56 -10.26 17.92
N THR A 62 3.17 -10.25 19.20
CA THR A 62 1.92 -9.64 19.66
C THR A 62 1.92 -8.13 19.43
N ILE A 63 2.98 -7.43 19.85
CA ILE A 63 3.14 -5.98 19.68
C ILE A 63 3.06 -5.62 18.19
N THR A 64 3.80 -6.32 17.35
CA THR A 64 3.84 -6.08 15.90
C THR A 64 2.50 -6.33 15.27
N SER A 65 1.80 -7.41 15.64
CA SER A 65 0.48 -7.74 15.11
C SER A 65 -0.56 -6.66 15.45
N ILE A 66 -0.58 -6.18 16.70
CA ILE A 66 -1.49 -5.11 17.13
C ILE A 66 -1.16 -3.82 16.37
N ALA A 67 0.11 -3.48 16.22
CA ALA A 67 0.54 -2.27 15.52
C ALA A 67 0.17 -2.26 14.03
N LEU A 68 -0.01 -3.43 13.40
CA LEU A 68 -0.40 -3.56 12.00
C LEU A 68 -1.92 -3.56 11.76
N VAL A 69 -2.75 -3.74 12.80
CA VAL A 69 -4.23 -3.71 12.67
C VAL A 69 -4.74 -2.50 11.90
N PRO A 70 -4.22 -1.27 12.09
CA PRO A 70 -4.64 -0.10 11.34
C PRO A 70 -4.49 -0.24 9.81
N GLY A 71 -3.57 -1.06 9.32
CA GLY A 71 -3.38 -1.30 7.89
C GLY A 71 -4.65 -1.74 7.18
N PHE A 72 -5.50 -2.52 7.86
CA PHE A 72 -6.80 -2.96 7.34
C PHE A 72 -8.01 -2.36 8.09
N ALA A 73 -7.86 -1.89 9.32
CA ALA A 73 -8.97 -1.32 10.09
C ALA A 73 -9.23 0.17 9.81
N ALA A 74 -8.23 0.90 9.26
CA ALA A 74 -8.34 2.34 9.02
C ALA A 74 -9.51 2.72 8.09
N PHE A 75 -9.99 1.80 7.22
CA PHE A 75 -11.12 2.08 6.34
C PHE A 75 -12.38 2.48 7.09
N LEU A 76 -12.56 2.01 8.33
CA LEU A 76 -13.71 2.39 9.17
C LEU A 76 -13.75 3.89 9.49
N LEU A 77 -12.58 4.53 9.53
CA LEU A 77 -12.44 5.97 9.79
C LEU A 77 -12.26 6.80 8.51
N CYS A 78 -12.04 6.17 7.35
CA CYS A 78 -11.87 6.87 6.09
C CYS A 78 -13.04 7.78 5.70
N PRO A 79 -14.33 7.50 6.03
CA PRO A 79 -15.40 8.45 5.80
C PRO A 79 -15.17 9.82 6.41
N LEU A 80 -14.46 9.91 7.53
CA LEU A 80 -14.14 11.20 8.17
C LEU A 80 -13.21 12.07 7.30
N LEU A 81 -12.42 11.46 6.40
CA LEU A 81 -11.49 12.16 5.52
C LEU A 81 -12.20 12.84 4.34
N ASP A 82 -13.41 12.39 4.00
CA ASP A 82 -14.25 12.98 2.98
C ASP A 82 -15.24 14.00 3.55
N TRP A 83 -15.21 14.21 4.88
CA TRP A 83 -16.12 15.10 5.60
C TRP A 83 -15.39 16.32 6.12
N ARG A 84 -16.00 17.52 6.05
CA ARG A 84 -15.62 18.79 6.66
C ARG A 84 -14.35 19.50 6.12
N PHE A 85 -13.19 18.83 6.07
CA PHE A 85 -11.93 19.45 5.63
C PHE A 85 -11.47 18.92 4.28
N ARG A 86 -10.51 19.61 3.64
CA ARG A 86 -9.87 19.15 2.41
C ARG A 86 -8.99 17.93 2.70
N ARG A 87 -8.95 16.93 1.82
CA ARG A 87 -8.10 15.74 1.93
C ARG A 87 -6.63 16.09 2.13
N ARG A 88 -6.16 17.18 1.48
CA ARG A 88 -4.81 17.72 1.69
C ARG A 88 -4.54 18.06 3.16
N THR A 89 -5.50 18.70 3.85
CA THR A 89 -5.36 19.07 5.28
C THR A 89 -5.24 17.80 6.13
N TYR A 90 -6.07 16.81 5.87
CA TYR A 90 -5.97 15.52 6.56
C TYR A 90 -4.63 14.83 6.27
N ALA A 91 -4.19 14.77 5.00
CA ALA A 91 -2.92 14.16 4.64
C ALA A 91 -1.74 14.78 5.39
N ILE A 92 -1.67 16.12 5.44
CA ILE A 92 -0.61 16.84 6.14
C ILE A 92 -0.67 16.61 7.66
N ALA A 93 -1.84 16.79 8.28
CA ALA A 93 -1.99 16.64 9.73
C ALA A 93 -1.70 15.22 10.20
N LEU A 94 -2.19 14.22 9.46
CA LEU A 94 -2.04 12.81 9.82
C LEU A 94 -0.61 12.31 9.61
N VAL A 95 0.12 12.78 8.59
CA VAL A 95 1.55 12.45 8.41
C VAL A 95 2.38 13.04 9.55
N ILE A 96 2.10 14.28 9.97
CA ILE A 96 2.79 14.89 11.10
C ILE A 96 2.50 14.12 12.40
N LEU A 97 1.22 13.81 12.68
CA LEU A 97 0.84 13.01 13.84
C LEU A 97 1.50 11.62 13.82
N GLY A 98 1.53 10.97 12.65
CA GLY A 98 2.19 9.68 12.47
C GLY A 98 3.67 9.73 12.81
N ALA A 99 4.39 10.74 12.34
CA ALA A 99 5.80 10.93 12.65
C ALA A 99 6.04 11.21 14.15
N LEU A 100 5.19 12.02 14.78
CA LEU A 100 5.27 12.31 16.21
C LEU A 100 5.01 11.05 17.07
N PHE A 101 3.96 10.28 16.76
CA PHE A 101 3.68 9.03 17.47
C PHE A 101 4.80 8.01 17.26
N GLN A 102 5.34 7.90 16.04
CA GLN A 102 6.44 7.00 15.75
C GLN A 102 7.72 7.38 16.52
N PHE A 103 8.04 8.67 16.57
CA PHE A 103 9.17 9.17 17.36
C PHE A 103 8.98 8.88 18.85
N ALA A 104 7.78 9.19 19.38
CA ALA A 104 7.46 8.92 20.79
C ALA A 104 7.52 7.40 21.09
N ALA A 105 7.02 6.55 20.18
CA ALA A 105 7.10 5.09 20.32
C ALA A 105 8.54 4.61 20.46
N LEU A 106 9.45 5.09 19.61
CA LEU A 106 10.86 4.71 19.71
C LEU A 106 11.48 5.17 21.03
N LEU A 107 11.13 6.36 21.55
CA LEU A 107 11.63 6.80 22.85
C LEU A 107 11.10 5.98 24.02
N CYS A 108 9.92 5.38 23.88
CA CYS A 108 9.27 4.57 24.91
C CYS A 108 9.52 3.06 24.72
N ILE A 109 10.60 2.64 24.05
CA ILE A 109 10.89 1.25 23.69
C ILE A 109 10.91 0.28 24.90
N ARG A 110 11.13 0.78 26.11
CA ARG A 110 11.17 -0.01 27.36
C ARG A 110 9.79 -0.23 27.98
N ASP A 111 8.81 0.60 27.67
CA ASP A 111 7.43 0.44 28.09
C ASP A 111 6.63 -0.18 26.95
N LEU A 112 6.49 -1.51 26.97
CA LEU A 112 5.89 -2.28 25.88
C LEU A 112 4.42 -1.92 25.63
N THR A 113 3.69 -1.54 26.70
CA THR A 113 2.29 -1.11 26.57
C THR A 113 2.18 0.24 25.84
N LEU A 114 2.95 1.24 26.31
CA LEU A 114 2.96 2.55 25.70
C LEU A 114 3.52 2.51 24.28
N LEU A 115 4.57 1.73 24.05
CA LEU A 115 5.11 1.44 22.72
C LEU A 115 4.02 0.92 21.77
N THR A 116 3.27 -0.09 22.19
CA THR A 116 2.20 -0.71 21.37
C THR A 116 1.12 0.30 21.02
N ILE A 117 0.67 1.10 21.99
CA ILE A 117 -0.35 2.13 21.78
C ILE A 117 0.16 3.19 20.79
N LEU A 118 1.40 3.66 20.95
CA LEU A 118 1.98 4.70 20.09
C LEU A 118 2.25 4.17 18.68
N LEU A 119 2.73 2.93 18.52
CA LEU A 119 2.88 2.28 17.21
C LEU A 119 1.54 2.14 16.50
N PHE A 120 0.50 1.67 17.19
CA PHE A 120 -0.85 1.57 16.66
C PHE A 120 -1.38 2.94 16.21
N ALA A 121 -1.27 3.96 17.06
CA ALA A 121 -1.74 5.31 16.76
C ALA A 121 -0.96 5.94 15.58
N GLY A 122 0.35 5.75 15.54
CA GLY A 122 1.20 6.22 14.44
C GLY A 122 0.85 5.55 13.11
N PHE A 123 0.72 4.22 13.12
CA PHE A 123 0.33 3.48 11.93
C PHE A 123 -1.08 3.85 11.46
N MET A 124 -2.04 4.04 12.39
CA MET A 124 -3.40 4.51 12.08
C MET A 124 -3.37 5.89 11.41
N ALA A 125 -2.61 6.82 11.94
CA ALA A 125 -2.49 8.15 11.37
C ALA A 125 -1.93 8.10 9.94
N VAL A 126 -0.85 7.34 9.72
CA VAL A 126 -0.27 7.20 8.37
C VAL A 126 -1.20 6.44 7.42
N ALA A 127 -1.88 5.38 7.85
CA ALA A 127 -2.85 4.64 7.02
C ALA A 127 -4.01 5.55 6.57
N LEU A 128 -4.53 6.38 7.46
CA LEU A 128 -5.54 7.39 7.12
C LEU A 128 -4.98 8.47 6.17
N SER A 129 -3.74 8.91 6.38
CA SER A 129 -3.08 9.85 5.46
C SER A 129 -2.99 9.25 4.05
N VAL A 130 -2.63 8.00 3.93
CA VAL A 130 -2.55 7.26 2.66
C VAL A 130 -3.92 7.21 1.96
N ALA A 131 -5.00 6.97 2.71
CA ALA A 131 -6.35 7.00 2.14
C ALA A 131 -6.74 8.42 1.66
N ALA A 132 -6.38 9.46 2.42
CA ALA A 132 -6.58 10.85 2.01
C ALA A 132 -5.81 11.19 0.74
N ILE A 133 -4.53 10.78 0.64
CA ILE A 133 -3.67 10.98 -0.53
C ILE A 133 -4.22 10.22 -1.74
N GLY A 134 -4.58 8.96 -1.55
CA GLY A 134 -5.13 8.12 -2.61
C GLY A 134 -6.42 8.68 -3.20
N GLY A 135 -7.33 9.15 -2.34
CA GLY A 135 -8.56 9.82 -2.76
C GLY A 135 -8.28 11.18 -3.42
N TRP A 136 -7.36 11.98 -2.90
CA TRP A 136 -6.99 13.27 -3.45
C TRP A 136 -6.33 13.13 -4.82
N PHE A 137 -5.28 12.32 -4.94
CA PHE A 137 -4.56 12.14 -6.20
C PHE A 137 -5.37 11.35 -7.22
N GLY A 138 -6.20 10.39 -6.77
CA GLY A 138 -7.12 9.65 -7.63
C GLY A 138 -8.13 10.54 -8.35
N ASN A 139 -8.59 11.62 -7.69
CA ASN A 139 -9.46 12.62 -8.31
C ASN A 139 -8.70 13.62 -9.21
N LEU A 140 -7.43 13.88 -8.91
CA LEU A 140 -6.65 14.93 -9.56
C LEU A 140 -5.99 14.46 -10.85
N VAL A 141 -5.50 13.21 -10.86
CA VAL A 141 -4.70 12.65 -11.96
C VAL A 141 -5.62 12.12 -13.07
N ARG A 142 -5.25 12.37 -14.34
CA ARG A 142 -5.99 11.89 -15.53
C ARG A 142 -6.01 10.35 -15.57
N THR A 143 -7.02 9.79 -16.20
CA THR A 143 -7.21 8.32 -16.28
C THR A 143 -6.02 7.62 -16.92
N GLU A 144 -5.39 8.21 -17.94
CA GLU A 144 -4.20 7.72 -18.62
C GLU A 144 -2.98 7.64 -17.71
N ASP A 145 -2.84 8.60 -16.78
CA ASP A 145 -1.72 8.70 -15.85
C ASP A 145 -1.89 7.87 -14.57
N LYS A 146 -3.10 7.35 -14.30
CA LYS A 146 -3.38 6.52 -13.11
C LYS A 146 -2.55 5.24 -13.05
N ALA A 147 -2.16 4.71 -14.22
CA ALA A 147 -1.28 3.56 -14.28
C ALA A 147 0.12 3.89 -13.74
N GLY A 148 0.67 5.02 -14.13
CA GLY A 148 1.94 5.51 -13.60
C GLY A 148 1.86 5.79 -12.09
N LEU A 149 0.81 6.48 -11.65
CA LEU A 149 0.63 6.81 -10.23
C LEU A 149 0.54 5.56 -9.35
N GLY A 150 -0.25 4.55 -9.77
CA GLY A 150 -0.39 3.30 -9.02
C GLY A 150 0.92 2.50 -8.93
N ALA A 151 1.71 2.49 -10.01
CA ALA A 151 3.03 1.86 -10.01
C ALA A 151 4.00 2.57 -9.05
N TRP A 152 4.07 3.90 -9.09
CA TRP A 152 4.93 4.67 -8.21
C TRP A 152 4.47 4.65 -6.75
N PHE A 153 3.18 4.46 -6.48
CA PHE A 153 2.68 4.18 -5.13
C PHE A 153 3.29 2.90 -4.56
N ALA A 154 3.31 1.82 -5.34
CA ALA A 154 3.92 0.56 -4.90
C ALA A 154 5.44 0.69 -4.74
N VAL A 155 6.13 1.34 -5.67
CA VAL A 155 7.57 1.60 -5.61
C VAL A 155 7.92 2.40 -4.35
N ALA A 156 7.19 3.46 -4.05
CA ALA A 156 7.44 4.31 -2.88
C ALA A 156 7.14 3.59 -1.56
N ASN A 157 6.11 2.74 -1.52
CA ASN A 157 5.78 1.95 -0.35
C ASN A 157 6.83 0.85 -0.12
N ILE A 158 6.98 -0.10 -1.04
CA ILE A 158 7.86 -1.27 -0.87
C ILE A 158 9.33 -0.85 -0.87
N GLY A 159 9.72 0.04 -1.79
CA GLY A 159 11.06 0.60 -1.83
C GLY A 159 11.38 1.41 -0.56
N GLY A 160 10.39 2.15 -0.05
CA GLY A 160 10.49 2.89 1.21
C GLY A 160 10.76 1.96 2.40
N VAL A 161 10.07 0.81 2.47
CA VAL A 161 10.35 -0.21 3.49
C VAL A 161 11.82 -0.65 3.43
N GLY A 162 12.30 -1.06 2.26
CA GLY A 162 13.66 -1.56 2.10
C GLY A 162 14.73 -0.52 2.44
N VAL A 163 14.57 0.71 1.97
CA VAL A 163 15.54 1.81 2.24
C VAL A 163 15.54 2.18 3.72
N VAL A 164 14.37 2.41 4.32
CA VAL A 164 14.28 2.84 5.73
C VAL A 164 14.76 1.75 6.68
N ALA A 165 14.41 0.48 6.44
CA ALA A 165 14.91 -0.63 7.23
C ALA A 165 16.45 -0.75 7.18
N THR A 166 17.03 -0.56 5.99
CA THR A 166 18.50 -0.57 5.84
C THR A 166 19.15 0.60 6.59
N VAL A 167 18.61 1.81 6.44
CA VAL A 167 19.16 3.02 7.08
C VAL A 167 19.01 2.95 8.61
N ALA A 168 17.93 2.35 9.10
CA ALA A 168 17.67 2.21 10.53
C ALA A 168 18.83 1.53 11.29
N ILE A 169 19.46 0.51 10.69
CA ILE A 169 20.57 -0.22 11.28
C ILE A 169 21.75 0.72 11.59
N PHE A 170 22.09 1.59 10.65
CA PHE A 170 23.20 2.55 10.82
C PHE A 170 22.85 3.66 11.80
N LEU A 171 21.64 4.24 11.68
CA LEU A 171 21.23 5.36 12.52
C LEU A 171 21.14 5.00 14.01
N LEU A 172 20.65 3.79 14.32
CA LEU A 172 20.50 3.36 15.72
C LEU A 172 21.79 2.80 16.32
N ARG A 173 22.73 2.36 15.47
CA ARG A 173 24.03 1.84 15.91
C ARG A 173 25.06 2.95 16.14
N ASP A 174 25.13 3.93 15.23
CA ASP A 174 26.25 4.87 15.15
C ASP A 174 25.92 6.23 15.76
N LEU A 175 24.65 6.49 16.10
CA LEU A 175 24.20 7.77 16.67
C LEU A 175 23.62 7.61 18.09
N PRO A 176 23.59 8.70 18.87
CA PRO A 176 22.81 8.75 20.10
C PRO A 176 21.36 8.32 19.84
N TYR A 177 20.81 7.44 20.67
CA TYR A 177 19.51 6.79 20.43
C TYR A 177 18.37 7.77 20.08
N ALA A 178 18.22 8.86 20.85
CA ALA A 178 17.18 9.85 20.61
C ALA A 178 17.34 10.55 19.24
N LEU A 179 18.59 10.81 18.81
CA LEU A 179 18.87 11.39 17.49
C LEU A 179 18.58 10.38 16.39
N GLY A 180 18.99 9.12 16.56
CA GLY A 180 18.66 8.03 15.63
C GLY A 180 17.15 7.86 15.46
N ALA A 181 16.40 7.85 16.57
CA ALA A 181 14.94 7.79 16.57
C ALA A 181 14.30 8.98 15.85
N ALA A 182 14.81 10.19 16.07
CA ALA A 182 14.33 11.40 15.38
C ALA A 182 14.58 11.30 13.87
N LEU A 183 15.79 10.94 13.46
CA LEU A 183 16.15 10.80 12.04
C LEU A 183 15.36 9.69 11.33
N LEU A 184 15.03 8.59 12.04
CA LEU A 184 14.16 7.53 11.51
C LEU A 184 12.71 7.97 11.30
N SER A 185 12.25 8.97 12.05
CA SER A 185 10.89 9.50 11.90
C SER A 185 10.78 10.50 10.74
N LEU A 186 11.89 11.11 10.28
CA LEU A 186 11.89 12.07 9.19
C LEU A 186 11.37 11.52 7.85
N PRO A 187 11.68 10.29 7.41
CA PRO A 187 11.12 9.74 6.17
C PRO A 187 9.61 9.75 6.12
N ILE A 188 8.92 9.67 7.27
CA ILE A 188 7.46 9.80 7.34
C ILE A 188 7.02 11.20 6.89
N LEU A 189 7.83 12.23 7.14
CA LEU A 189 7.57 13.61 6.74
C LEU A 189 8.03 13.94 5.31
N ALA A 190 8.73 13.02 4.63
CA ALA A 190 9.34 13.27 3.32
C ALA A 190 8.33 13.70 2.23
N ALA A 191 7.06 13.34 2.38
CA ALA A 191 6.00 13.72 1.45
C ALA A 191 5.41 15.13 1.70
N LEU A 192 5.71 15.80 2.83
CA LEU A 192 5.14 17.11 3.16
C LEU A 192 5.42 18.20 2.12
N PRO A 193 6.64 18.37 1.59
CA PRO A 193 6.91 19.38 0.57
C PRO A 193 6.03 19.19 -0.67
N LEU A 194 5.81 17.92 -1.07
CA LEU A 194 4.94 17.55 -2.17
C LEU A 194 3.48 17.94 -1.88
N PHE A 195 2.98 17.68 -0.68
CA PHE A 195 1.61 18.03 -0.28
C PHE A 195 1.39 19.53 -0.21
N LEU A 196 2.42 20.29 0.13
CA LEU A 196 2.37 21.76 0.14
C LEU A 196 2.39 22.34 -1.28
N TRP A 197 3.02 21.65 -2.22
CA TRP A 197 3.13 22.10 -3.61
C TRP A 197 1.86 21.84 -4.42
N ILE A 198 1.24 20.67 -4.28
CA ILE A 198 0.07 20.27 -5.06
C ILE A 198 -1.15 21.08 -4.63
N SER A 199 -1.83 21.69 -5.60
CA SER A 199 -3.08 22.42 -5.36
C SER A 199 -4.24 21.47 -5.07
N CYS A 200 -5.23 21.94 -4.29
CA CYS A 200 -6.48 21.22 -4.09
C CYS A 200 -7.53 21.75 -5.07
N PRO A 201 -8.18 20.89 -5.85
CA PRO A 201 -9.33 21.28 -6.66
C PRO A 201 -10.50 21.75 -5.78
N PRO A 202 -11.34 22.68 -6.26
CA PRO A 202 -12.51 23.15 -5.51
C PRO A 202 -13.48 22.04 -5.12
N ALA A 203 -13.65 21.04 -5.98
CA ALA A 203 -14.53 19.88 -5.77
C ALA A 203 -14.11 18.98 -4.61
N ASP A 204 -12.87 19.10 -4.11
CA ASP A 204 -12.39 18.33 -2.95
C ASP A 204 -12.92 18.88 -1.61
N ARG A 205 -13.76 19.90 -1.63
CA ARG A 205 -14.34 20.52 -0.44
C ARG A 205 -15.80 20.14 -0.28
N ARG A 206 -16.13 19.29 0.68
CA ARG A 206 -17.52 19.12 1.12
C ARG A 206 -17.93 20.29 2.00
N LEU A 207 -19.10 20.81 1.71
CA LEU A 207 -19.69 21.86 2.53
C LEU A 207 -20.07 21.29 3.90
N ALA A 208 -19.72 22.00 4.97
CA ALA A 208 -20.02 21.60 6.35
C ALA A 208 -21.53 21.53 6.67
N SER A 209 -22.39 21.82 5.71
CA SER A 209 -23.86 21.87 5.82
C SER A 209 -24.56 20.55 5.50
N GLU A 210 -23.86 19.52 4.98
CA GLU A 210 -24.49 18.22 4.75
C GLU A 210 -24.82 17.52 6.06
N SER A 211 -26.05 17.00 6.18
CA SER A 211 -26.44 16.21 7.36
C SER A 211 -25.66 14.90 7.42
N PHE A 212 -25.22 14.49 8.60
CA PHE A 212 -24.52 13.23 8.80
C PHE A 212 -25.31 12.02 8.27
N ARG A 213 -26.64 12.08 8.32
CA ARG A 213 -27.51 11.03 7.79
C ARG A 213 -27.44 10.90 6.27
N ALA A 214 -27.40 12.01 5.54
CA ALA A 214 -27.24 12.02 4.08
C ALA A 214 -25.87 11.45 3.71
N PHE A 215 -24.83 11.88 4.40
CA PHE A 215 -23.46 11.38 4.23
C PHE A 215 -23.35 9.86 4.49
N ALA A 216 -23.94 9.35 5.57
CA ALA A 216 -23.96 7.91 5.87
C ALA A 216 -24.71 7.11 4.78
N GLY A 217 -25.79 7.69 4.23
CA GLY A 217 -26.51 7.11 3.09
C GLY A 217 -25.65 6.97 1.84
N GLU A 218 -24.82 7.98 1.54
CA GLU A 218 -23.88 7.95 0.39
C GLU A 218 -22.76 6.93 0.58
N VAL A 219 -22.22 6.81 1.81
CA VAL A 219 -21.22 5.77 2.13
C VAL A 219 -21.82 4.37 1.92
N LEU A 220 -23.07 4.16 2.34
CA LEU A 220 -23.76 2.89 2.14
C LEU A 220 -24.02 2.63 0.63
N ALA A 221 -24.38 3.68 -0.12
CA ALA A 221 -24.57 3.58 -1.57
C ALA A 221 -23.27 3.25 -2.29
N LEU A 222 -22.12 3.76 -1.83
CA LEU A 222 -20.81 3.42 -2.35
C LEU A 222 -20.53 1.90 -2.28
N LEU A 223 -20.88 1.25 -1.17
CA LEU A 223 -20.70 -0.19 -1.00
C LEU A 223 -21.55 -1.01 -1.99
N ARG A 224 -22.63 -0.44 -2.52
CA ARG A 224 -23.52 -1.08 -3.51
C ARG A 224 -23.13 -0.79 -4.95
N GLN A 225 -22.12 0.05 -5.19
CA GLN A 225 -21.66 0.34 -6.56
C GLN A 225 -21.10 -0.94 -7.22
N PRO A 226 -21.52 -1.27 -8.46
CA PRO A 226 -21.02 -2.47 -9.16
C PRO A 226 -19.50 -2.51 -9.30
N SER A 227 -18.87 -1.34 -9.52
CA SER A 227 -17.41 -1.22 -9.62
C SER A 227 -16.68 -1.63 -8.33
N VAL A 228 -17.24 -1.31 -7.17
CA VAL A 228 -16.72 -1.68 -5.84
C VAL A 228 -17.00 -3.16 -5.58
N LEU A 229 -18.27 -3.60 -5.75
CA LEU A 229 -18.69 -4.99 -5.51
C LEU A 229 -17.89 -6.01 -6.32
N TRP A 230 -17.52 -5.69 -7.57
CA TRP A 230 -16.69 -6.57 -8.40
C TRP A 230 -15.20 -6.52 -8.07
N THR A 231 -14.74 -5.46 -7.45
CA THR A 231 -13.31 -5.31 -7.07
C THR A 231 -13.02 -5.97 -5.72
N LEU A 232 -13.99 -5.97 -4.78
CA LEU A 232 -13.80 -6.56 -3.46
C LEU A 232 -13.42 -8.06 -3.50
N PRO A 233 -14.14 -8.97 -4.22
CA PRO A 233 -13.73 -10.38 -4.29
C PRO A 233 -12.35 -10.56 -4.91
N LEU A 234 -11.98 -9.72 -5.89
CA LEU A 234 -10.67 -9.78 -6.52
C LEU A 234 -9.55 -9.44 -5.51
N PHE A 235 -9.80 -8.49 -4.60
CA PHE A 235 -8.83 -8.04 -3.61
C PHE A 235 -8.81 -8.88 -2.33
N LEU A 236 -9.94 -9.51 -1.97
CA LEU A 236 -9.97 -10.46 -0.86
C LEU A 236 -9.36 -11.82 -1.23
N ALA A 237 -9.13 -12.07 -2.52
CA ALA A 237 -8.41 -13.24 -2.99
C ALA A 237 -6.89 -13.08 -2.79
N PRO A 238 -6.19 -14.13 -2.37
CA PRO A 238 -4.75 -14.06 -2.21
C PRO A 238 -4.08 -13.93 -3.59
N SER A 239 -3.04 -13.12 -3.64
CA SER A 239 -2.09 -13.11 -4.76
C SER A 239 -0.77 -13.65 -4.24
N ALA A 240 -0.11 -14.47 -5.04
CA ALA A 240 1.20 -15.01 -4.67
C ALA A 240 2.18 -13.91 -4.31
N SER A 241 3.11 -14.20 -3.45
CA SER A 241 4.16 -13.30 -2.96
C SER A 241 3.71 -12.21 -1.96
N PHE A 242 2.42 -12.03 -1.70
CA PHE A 242 1.97 -10.99 -0.77
C PHE A 242 2.40 -11.24 0.67
N ALA A 243 2.29 -12.48 1.14
CA ALA A 243 2.62 -12.86 2.50
C ALA A 243 4.07 -13.32 2.63
N LEU A 244 4.56 -14.09 1.66
CA LEU A 244 5.90 -14.71 1.70
C LEU A 244 7.03 -13.70 1.87
N THR A 245 6.96 -12.53 1.27
CA THR A 245 8.00 -11.49 1.40
C THR A 245 8.22 -11.05 2.85
N ASN A 246 7.19 -11.13 3.70
CA ASN A 246 7.29 -10.79 5.12
C ASN A 246 8.00 -11.89 5.93
N THR A 247 7.96 -13.14 5.49
CA THR A 247 8.50 -14.30 6.21
C THR A 247 9.85 -14.76 5.66
N LEU A 248 10.16 -14.45 4.38
CA LEU A 248 11.39 -14.89 3.71
C LEU A 248 12.67 -14.55 4.48
N GLY A 249 12.73 -13.38 5.13
CA GLY A 249 13.89 -13.01 5.94
C GLY A 249 14.21 -14.04 7.03
N GLY A 250 13.20 -14.62 7.66
CA GLY A 250 13.34 -15.68 8.66
C GLY A 250 13.83 -17.02 8.09
N LEU A 251 13.60 -17.26 6.80
CA LEU A 251 13.99 -18.50 6.12
C LEU A 251 15.48 -18.53 5.69
N GLY A 252 16.26 -17.47 5.94
CA GLY A 252 17.66 -17.40 5.53
C GLY A 252 18.50 -18.58 6.02
N ARG A 253 18.22 -19.10 7.20
CA ARG A 253 18.91 -20.27 7.78
C ARG A 253 18.66 -21.55 7.00
N ASP A 254 17.44 -21.76 6.47
CA ASP A 254 17.07 -22.93 5.66
C ASP A 254 17.86 -23.01 4.35
N PHE A 255 18.39 -21.86 3.91
CA PHE A 255 19.19 -21.72 2.69
C PHE A 255 20.69 -21.54 2.98
N ASN A 256 21.13 -21.72 4.21
CA ASN A 256 22.52 -21.47 4.64
C ASN A 256 23.02 -20.07 4.27
N THR A 257 22.14 -19.07 4.34
CA THR A 257 22.44 -17.68 3.96
C THR A 257 22.89 -16.89 5.18
N SER A 258 23.94 -16.08 5.03
CA SER A 258 24.43 -15.22 6.10
C SER A 258 23.44 -14.09 6.40
N GLU A 259 23.38 -13.65 7.67
CA GLU A 259 22.52 -12.54 8.11
C GLU A 259 22.78 -11.26 7.33
N LYS A 260 24.03 -10.98 6.96
CA LYS A 260 24.40 -9.84 6.14
C LYS A 260 23.76 -9.92 4.75
N MET A 261 23.72 -11.11 4.13
CA MET A 261 23.10 -11.31 2.82
C MET A 261 21.56 -11.19 2.92
N VAL A 262 20.96 -11.73 3.98
CA VAL A 262 19.52 -11.58 4.26
C VAL A 262 19.15 -10.10 4.38
N ALA A 263 19.90 -9.33 5.15
CA ALA A 263 19.66 -7.90 5.33
C ALA A 263 19.86 -7.10 4.03
N LEU A 264 20.88 -7.40 3.23
CA LEU A 264 21.14 -6.73 1.97
C LEU A 264 20.03 -7.00 0.94
N LEU A 265 19.63 -8.27 0.79
CA LEU A 265 18.59 -8.68 -0.16
C LEU A 265 17.21 -8.22 0.28
N GLY A 266 16.88 -8.32 1.59
CA GLY A 266 15.61 -7.85 2.13
C GLY A 266 15.47 -6.32 2.18
N GLY A 267 16.59 -5.60 2.23
CA GLY A 267 16.61 -4.13 2.17
C GLY A 267 16.74 -3.62 0.73
N LEU A 268 17.98 -3.43 0.28
CA LEU A 268 18.26 -2.84 -1.04
C LEU A 268 17.78 -3.73 -2.19
N GLY A 269 17.91 -5.06 -2.06
CA GLY A 269 17.42 -6.01 -3.08
C GLY A 269 15.91 -5.89 -3.29
N ALA A 270 15.15 -5.84 -2.21
CA ALA A 270 13.70 -5.65 -2.25
C ALA A 270 13.32 -4.29 -2.88
N ALA A 271 14.05 -3.22 -2.56
CA ALA A 271 13.82 -1.91 -3.15
C ALA A 271 14.05 -1.91 -4.68
N VAL A 272 15.13 -2.55 -5.16
CA VAL A 272 15.39 -2.71 -6.60
C VAL A 272 14.31 -3.55 -7.27
N ALA A 273 13.93 -4.67 -6.66
CA ALA A 273 12.84 -5.52 -7.15
C ALA A 273 11.51 -4.78 -7.21
N ALA A 274 11.22 -3.90 -6.22
CA ALA A 274 10.02 -3.07 -6.20
C ALA A 274 9.98 -2.09 -7.39
N VAL A 275 11.10 -1.44 -7.71
CA VAL A 275 11.19 -0.56 -8.89
C VAL A 275 10.96 -1.36 -10.17
N ALA A 276 11.61 -2.51 -10.32
CA ALA A 276 11.46 -3.36 -11.49
C ALA A 276 10.02 -3.86 -11.66
N GLY A 277 9.43 -4.43 -10.59
CA GLY A 277 8.05 -4.92 -10.58
C GLY A 277 7.03 -3.82 -10.88
N GLY A 278 7.21 -2.63 -10.28
CA GLY A 278 6.36 -1.46 -10.52
C GLY A 278 6.38 -1.00 -11.97
N LEU A 279 7.57 -0.85 -12.57
CA LEU A 279 7.73 -0.42 -13.95
C LEU A 279 7.20 -1.45 -14.96
N LEU A 280 7.44 -2.74 -14.70
CA LEU A 280 6.88 -3.82 -15.52
C LEU A 280 5.35 -3.79 -15.48
N ALA A 281 4.76 -3.66 -14.30
CA ALA A 281 3.31 -3.57 -14.11
C ALA A 281 2.72 -2.35 -14.82
N GLN A 282 3.38 -1.19 -14.76
CA GLN A 282 2.97 0.02 -15.47
C GLN A 282 2.95 -0.20 -16.98
N GLY A 283 4.02 -0.76 -17.55
CA GLY A 283 4.13 -1.03 -18.98
C GLY A 283 3.06 -2.02 -19.48
N LEU A 284 2.81 -3.08 -18.72
CA LEU A 284 1.78 -4.07 -19.04
C LEU A 284 0.36 -3.54 -18.89
N ALA A 285 0.10 -2.67 -17.90
CA ALA A 285 -1.22 -2.07 -17.64
C ALA A 285 -1.67 -1.09 -18.74
N GLN A 286 -0.73 -0.61 -19.57
CA GLN A 286 -1.07 0.20 -20.76
C GLN A 286 -1.61 -0.67 -21.91
N ARG A 287 -1.27 -1.95 -21.96
CA ARG A 287 -1.61 -2.88 -23.04
C ARG A 287 -2.71 -3.87 -22.67
N THR A 288 -3.01 -4.02 -21.39
CA THR A 288 -3.93 -5.04 -20.87
C THR A 288 -4.96 -4.45 -19.91
N LYS A 289 -6.09 -5.13 -19.74
CA LYS A 289 -7.09 -4.74 -18.73
C LYS A 289 -6.51 -5.00 -17.32
N PRO A 290 -6.50 -4.03 -16.40
CA PRO A 290 -5.84 -4.17 -15.09
C PRO A 290 -6.30 -5.37 -14.28
N ARG A 291 -7.61 -5.69 -14.26
CA ARG A 291 -8.14 -6.87 -13.55
C ARG A 291 -7.56 -8.19 -14.08
N SER A 292 -7.40 -8.31 -15.40
CA SER A 292 -6.79 -9.50 -16.01
C SER A 292 -5.30 -9.55 -15.72
N LEU A 293 -4.64 -8.40 -15.75
CA LEU A 293 -3.23 -8.28 -15.42
C LEU A 293 -2.97 -8.69 -13.96
N TYR A 294 -3.84 -8.27 -13.02
CA TYR A 294 -3.74 -8.64 -11.61
C TYR A 294 -3.73 -10.17 -11.42
N LEU A 295 -4.71 -10.83 -12.04
CA LEU A 295 -4.80 -12.30 -11.99
C LEU A 295 -3.62 -12.99 -12.70
N MET A 296 -3.16 -12.44 -13.82
CA MET A 296 -1.98 -12.95 -14.53
C MET A 296 -0.72 -12.86 -13.66
N VAL A 297 -0.50 -11.72 -12.99
CA VAL A 297 0.63 -11.54 -12.05
C VAL A 297 0.52 -12.57 -10.92
N GLY A 298 -0.69 -12.78 -10.36
CA GLY A 298 -0.91 -13.78 -9.32
C GLY A 298 -0.60 -15.21 -9.77
N VAL A 299 -1.04 -15.61 -10.97
CA VAL A 299 -0.77 -16.97 -11.53
C VAL A 299 0.71 -17.15 -11.83
N VAL A 300 1.34 -16.17 -12.50
CA VAL A 300 2.78 -16.27 -12.85
C VAL A 300 3.64 -16.23 -11.59
N GLY A 301 3.28 -15.41 -10.60
CA GLY A 301 3.90 -15.42 -9.29
C GLY A 301 3.79 -16.78 -8.59
N ALA A 302 2.59 -17.39 -8.58
CA ALA A 302 2.40 -18.71 -8.02
C ALA A 302 3.25 -19.79 -8.70
N ILE A 303 3.40 -19.74 -10.03
CA ILE A 303 4.30 -20.64 -10.78
C ILE A 303 5.76 -20.39 -10.36
N PHE A 304 6.17 -19.14 -10.20
CA PHE A 304 7.50 -18.80 -9.72
C PHE A 304 7.73 -19.34 -8.30
N THR A 305 6.84 -19.07 -7.37
CA THR A 305 6.92 -19.57 -5.99
C THR A 305 6.97 -21.10 -5.94
N PHE A 306 6.14 -21.78 -6.75
CA PHE A 306 6.18 -23.22 -6.89
C PHE A 306 7.53 -23.74 -7.39
N SER A 307 8.16 -23.03 -8.33
CA SER A 307 9.49 -23.42 -8.86
C SER A 307 10.58 -23.41 -7.79
N LEU A 308 10.45 -22.57 -6.76
CA LEU A 308 11.40 -22.50 -5.64
C LEU A 308 11.44 -23.80 -4.81
N VAL A 309 10.33 -24.56 -4.79
CA VAL A 309 10.26 -25.87 -4.12
C VAL A 309 11.21 -26.88 -4.78
N LEU A 310 11.40 -26.77 -6.07
CA LEU A 310 12.24 -27.68 -6.88
C LEU A 310 13.73 -27.30 -6.84
N MET A 311 14.05 -26.12 -6.31
CA MET A 311 15.44 -25.63 -6.27
C MET A 311 16.19 -26.10 -5.02
N ALA A 312 17.50 -26.28 -5.15
CA ALA A 312 18.37 -26.61 -4.01
C ALA A 312 18.41 -25.47 -2.97
N ARG A 313 18.54 -25.81 -1.69
CA ARG A 313 18.62 -24.86 -0.58
C ARG A 313 20.00 -24.21 -0.46
N THR A 314 20.26 -23.22 -1.29
CA THR A 314 21.53 -22.50 -1.36
C THR A 314 21.32 -20.99 -1.17
N PRO A 315 22.38 -20.23 -0.77
CA PRO A 315 22.32 -18.78 -0.71
C PRO A 315 21.91 -18.12 -2.03
N ALA A 316 22.29 -18.72 -3.18
CA ALA A 316 21.89 -18.22 -4.51
C ALA A 316 20.37 -18.37 -4.71
N THR A 317 19.80 -19.52 -4.36
CA THR A 317 18.34 -19.74 -4.42
C THR A 317 17.59 -18.79 -3.48
N PHE A 318 18.14 -18.52 -2.29
CA PHE A 318 17.59 -17.49 -1.41
C PHE A 318 17.54 -16.12 -2.07
N GLY A 319 18.62 -15.74 -2.76
CA GLY A 319 18.66 -14.48 -3.53
C GLY A 319 17.59 -14.44 -4.62
N VAL A 320 17.41 -15.52 -5.38
CA VAL A 320 16.36 -15.64 -6.39
C VAL A 320 14.98 -15.52 -5.76
N ALA A 321 14.73 -16.22 -4.64
CA ALA A 321 13.47 -16.14 -3.91
C ALA A 321 13.20 -14.71 -3.44
N MET A 322 14.14 -14.08 -2.73
CA MET A 322 13.97 -12.71 -2.22
C MET A 322 13.67 -11.69 -3.32
N LEU A 323 14.45 -11.71 -4.40
CA LEU A 323 14.27 -10.75 -5.49
C LEU A 323 13.00 -11.03 -6.29
N GLY A 324 12.73 -12.30 -6.60
CA GLY A 324 11.57 -12.68 -7.39
C GLY A 324 10.26 -12.43 -6.64
N GLU A 325 10.15 -12.85 -5.38
CA GLU A 325 8.95 -12.64 -4.58
C GLU A 325 8.67 -11.14 -4.38
N ASN A 326 9.68 -10.31 -4.10
CA ASN A 326 9.51 -8.87 -4.01
C ASN A 326 9.14 -8.23 -5.35
N LEU A 327 9.63 -8.76 -6.48
CA LEU A 327 9.24 -8.29 -7.81
C LEU A 327 7.75 -8.57 -8.09
N PHE A 328 7.28 -9.80 -7.84
CA PHE A 328 5.88 -10.17 -8.02
C PHE A 328 4.97 -9.42 -7.05
N GLN A 329 5.36 -9.28 -5.78
CA GLN A 329 4.64 -8.47 -4.81
C GLN A 329 4.49 -7.03 -5.31
N ALA A 330 5.57 -6.39 -5.73
CA ALA A 330 5.54 -5.02 -6.21
C ALA A 330 4.71 -4.86 -7.50
N ALA A 331 4.78 -5.83 -8.41
CA ALA A 331 3.94 -5.85 -9.61
C ALA A 331 2.45 -5.96 -9.24
N ALA A 332 2.09 -6.88 -8.33
CA ALA A 332 0.72 -7.04 -7.87
C ALA A 332 0.23 -5.79 -7.13
N PHE A 333 1.04 -5.20 -6.22
CA PHE A 333 0.71 -3.94 -5.55
C PHE A 333 0.51 -2.78 -6.54
N SER A 334 1.34 -2.69 -7.57
CA SER A 334 1.18 -1.68 -8.62
C SER A 334 -0.14 -1.83 -9.35
N VAL A 335 -0.46 -3.05 -9.80
CA VAL A 335 -1.72 -3.31 -10.51
C VAL A 335 -2.93 -3.10 -9.60
N GLY A 336 -2.85 -3.50 -8.34
CA GLY A 336 -3.89 -3.25 -7.34
C GLY A 336 -4.17 -1.75 -7.16
N ASN A 337 -3.14 -0.95 -6.96
CA ASN A 337 -3.25 0.51 -6.88
C ASN A 337 -3.85 1.12 -8.16
N ILE A 338 -3.46 0.62 -9.35
CA ILE A 338 -4.05 1.05 -10.62
C ILE A 338 -5.55 0.76 -10.66
N ILE A 339 -5.98 -0.43 -10.22
CA ILE A 339 -7.40 -0.80 -10.16
C ILE A 339 -8.14 0.13 -9.19
N ILE A 340 -7.61 0.37 -7.99
CA ILE A 340 -8.19 1.28 -6.99
C ILE A 340 -8.37 2.68 -7.59
N LEU A 341 -7.29 3.26 -8.12
CA LEU A 341 -7.31 4.62 -8.67
C LEU A 341 -8.26 4.76 -9.87
N ARG A 342 -8.37 3.74 -10.73
CA ARG A 342 -9.33 3.75 -11.85
C ARG A 342 -10.77 3.59 -11.37
N THR A 343 -11.01 2.84 -10.29
CA THR A 343 -12.35 2.62 -9.72
C THR A 343 -12.89 3.88 -9.04
N ILE A 344 -12.03 4.71 -8.45
CA ILE A 344 -12.43 5.98 -7.81
C ILE A 344 -13.08 6.95 -8.80
N GLY A 345 -12.64 6.96 -10.05
CA GLY A 345 -13.18 7.89 -11.07
C GLY A 345 -12.63 9.32 -10.93
N HIS A 346 -13.36 10.29 -11.47
CA HIS A 346 -13.10 11.72 -11.33
C HIS A 346 -14.21 12.37 -10.49
N GLU A 347 -13.87 13.43 -9.76
CA GLU A 347 -14.81 14.21 -8.95
C GLU A 347 -15.61 13.37 -7.93
N ASN A 348 -15.04 12.27 -7.46
CA ASN A 348 -15.70 11.41 -6.51
C ASN A 348 -15.68 12.05 -5.10
N PRO A 349 -16.84 12.39 -4.52
CA PRO A 349 -16.89 13.02 -3.20
C PRO A 349 -16.47 12.07 -2.07
N LEU A 350 -16.55 10.75 -2.28
CA LEU A 350 -16.14 9.70 -1.33
C LEU A 350 -14.82 9.02 -1.72
N ALA A 351 -13.92 9.74 -2.40
CA ALA A 351 -12.72 9.11 -2.95
C ALA A 351 -11.77 8.56 -1.88
N ALA A 352 -11.63 9.22 -0.72
CA ALA A 352 -10.79 8.69 0.36
C ALA A 352 -11.44 7.47 1.03
N THR A 353 -12.76 7.50 1.24
CA THR A 353 -13.53 6.35 1.72
C THR A 353 -13.39 5.16 0.78
N GLN A 354 -13.55 5.37 -0.52
CA GLN A 354 -13.43 4.31 -1.52
C GLN A 354 -12.00 3.77 -1.62
N PHE A 355 -11.01 4.65 -1.59
CA PHE A 355 -9.60 4.23 -1.56
C PHE A 355 -9.32 3.38 -0.33
N GLY A 356 -9.68 3.85 0.86
CA GLY A 356 -9.44 3.15 2.12
C GLY A 356 -10.12 1.78 2.18
N LEU A 357 -11.38 1.68 1.73
CA LEU A 357 -12.11 0.42 1.66
C LEU A 357 -11.43 -0.61 0.73
N LEU A 358 -11.11 -0.19 -0.50
CA LEU A 358 -10.49 -1.08 -1.47
C LEU A 358 -9.05 -1.44 -1.06
N ASN A 359 -8.31 -0.50 -0.48
CA ASN A 359 -6.98 -0.77 0.04
C ASN A 359 -7.03 -1.74 1.24
N ALA A 360 -7.99 -1.62 2.14
CA ALA A 360 -8.17 -2.56 3.24
C ALA A 360 -8.45 -3.98 2.72
N ALA A 361 -9.41 -4.12 1.78
CA ALA A 361 -9.70 -5.42 1.16
C ALA A 361 -8.46 -6.03 0.49
N TYR A 362 -7.62 -5.20 -0.10
CA TYR A 362 -6.43 -5.58 -0.82
C TYR A 362 -5.28 -6.07 0.08
N VAL A 363 -5.18 -5.58 1.33
CA VAL A 363 -4.14 -5.98 2.27
C VAL A 363 -4.56 -7.11 3.22
N VAL A 364 -5.86 -7.39 3.35
CA VAL A 364 -6.39 -8.50 4.18
C VAL A 364 -5.75 -9.86 3.83
N PRO A 365 -5.54 -10.22 2.53
CA PRO A 365 -4.89 -11.48 2.17
C PRO A 365 -3.50 -11.67 2.77
N ILE A 366 -2.76 -10.59 3.02
CA ILE A 366 -1.43 -10.67 3.65
C ILE A 366 -1.55 -11.33 5.02
N ALA A 367 -2.54 -10.90 5.82
CA ALA A 367 -2.70 -11.37 7.19
C ALA A 367 -3.07 -12.87 7.26
N TYR A 368 -4.07 -13.32 6.48
CA TYR A 368 -4.48 -14.72 6.55
C TYR A 368 -3.50 -15.66 5.82
N MET A 369 -2.88 -15.23 4.71
CA MET A 369 -1.85 -16.03 4.03
C MET A 369 -0.60 -16.16 4.89
N GLN A 370 -0.18 -15.11 5.58
CA GLN A 370 0.96 -15.19 6.50
C GLN A 370 0.72 -16.23 7.62
N ALA A 371 -0.51 -16.33 8.13
CA ALA A 371 -0.87 -17.36 9.11
C ALA A 371 -0.84 -18.78 8.48
N ILE A 372 -1.33 -18.93 7.27
CA ILE A 372 -1.34 -20.21 6.53
C ILE A 372 0.11 -20.65 6.23
N ASP A 373 0.94 -19.74 5.70
CA ASP A 373 2.34 -20.01 5.36
C ASP A 373 3.16 -20.37 6.61
N GLY A 374 2.89 -19.69 7.74
CA GLY A 374 3.52 -20.02 9.01
C GLY A 374 3.15 -21.41 9.54
N GLN A 375 1.88 -21.83 9.45
CA GLN A 375 1.44 -23.17 9.78
C GLN A 375 2.06 -24.21 8.84
N ALA A 376 2.07 -23.95 7.54
CA ALA A 376 2.65 -24.81 6.53
C ALA A 376 4.18 -24.96 6.73
N TYR A 377 4.86 -23.91 7.19
CA TYR A 377 6.26 -24.00 7.59
C TYR A 377 6.46 -24.98 8.75
N GLY A 378 5.60 -24.96 9.74
CA GLY A 378 5.68 -25.90 10.88
C GLY A 378 5.58 -27.37 10.47
N VAL A 379 4.93 -27.68 9.34
CA VAL A 379 4.76 -29.05 8.82
C VAL A 379 5.85 -29.43 7.80
N GLY A 380 6.22 -28.54 6.92
CA GLY A 380 7.08 -28.84 5.77
C GLY A 380 8.29 -27.92 5.60
N GLY A 381 8.62 -27.10 6.61
CA GLY A 381 9.70 -26.10 6.51
C GLY A 381 9.41 -25.10 5.39
N ALA A 382 10.46 -24.53 4.81
CA ALA A 382 10.32 -23.55 3.72
C ALA A 382 9.55 -24.10 2.52
N ASN A 383 9.64 -25.43 2.21
CA ASN A 383 8.83 -26.03 1.15
C ASN A 383 7.33 -25.99 1.47
N GLY A 384 6.96 -26.19 2.73
CA GLY A 384 5.58 -26.11 3.18
C GLY A 384 4.99 -24.73 2.90
N SER A 385 5.67 -23.65 3.28
CA SER A 385 5.24 -22.29 3.01
C SER A 385 5.10 -22.01 1.50
N PHE A 386 6.11 -22.36 0.71
CA PHE A 386 6.05 -22.13 -0.74
C PHE A 386 4.93 -22.91 -1.43
N LEU A 387 4.70 -24.19 -1.04
CA LEU A 387 3.60 -24.98 -1.58
C LEU A 387 2.24 -24.42 -1.19
N ALA A 388 2.08 -23.99 0.06
CA ALA A 388 0.82 -23.41 0.54
C ALA A 388 0.49 -22.10 -0.20
N ASP A 389 1.45 -21.16 -0.24
CA ASP A 389 1.24 -19.89 -0.93
C ASP A 389 0.96 -20.09 -2.43
N ALA A 390 1.81 -20.83 -3.12
CA ALA A 390 1.66 -21.07 -4.56
C ALA A 390 0.35 -21.78 -4.90
N SER A 391 -0.02 -22.84 -4.14
CA SER A 391 -1.22 -23.63 -4.44
C SER A 391 -2.50 -22.83 -4.18
N ILE A 392 -2.61 -22.17 -3.05
CA ILE A 392 -3.82 -21.41 -2.68
C ILE A 392 -3.95 -20.18 -3.59
N SER A 393 -2.91 -19.37 -3.70
CA SER A 393 -2.92 -18.16 -4.53
C SER A 393 -3.14 -18.48 -6.00
N GLY A 394 -2.45 -19.50 -6.53
CA GLY A 394 -2.60 -19.95 -7.91
C GLY A 394 -4.01 -20.47 -8.21
N ALA A 395 -4.54 -21.36 -7.36
CA ALA A 395 -5.87 -21.92 -7.53
C ALA A 395 -6.97 -20.84 -7.50
N VAL A 396 -6.90 -19.91 -6.54
CA VAL A 396 -7.89 -18.83 -6.42
C VAL A 396 -7.79 -17.85 -7.58
N CYS A 397 -6.58 -17.47 -8.01
CA CYS A 397 -6.39 -16.61 -9.18
C CYS A 397 -6.92 -17.25 -10.47
N LEU A 398 -6.69 -18.56 -10.67
CA LEU A 398 -7.22 -19.31 -11.82
C LEU A 398 -8.75 -19.40 -11.77
N LEU A 399 -9.33 -19.67 -10.60
CA LEU A 399 -10.78 -19.72 -10.43
C LEU A 399 -11.41 -18.38 -10.77
N LEU A 400 -10.88 -17.27 -10.25
CA LEU A 400 -11.37 -15.94 -10.56
C LEU A 400 -11.18 -15.55 -12.03
N ALA A 401 -10.07 -15.98 -12.65
CA ALA A 401 -9.86 -15.78 -14.08
C ALA A 401 -10.93 -16.51 -14.91
N LEU A 402 -11.25 -17.75 -14.55
CA LEU A 402 -12.32 -18.54 -15.17
C LEU A 402 -13.68 -17.87 -15.01
N VAL A 403 -14.02 -17.41 -13.79
CA VAL A 403 -15.26 -16.68 -13.50
C VAL A 403 -15.37 -15.45 -14.37
N LEU A 404 -14.32 -14.62 -14.41
CA LEU A 404 -14.31 -13.41 -15.23
C LEU A 404 -14.42 -13.73 -16.73
N TRP A 405 -13.83 -14.82 -17.20
CA TRP A 405 -13.92 -15.24 -18.60
C TRP A 405 -15.33 -15.70 -18.98
N VAL A 406 -15.99 -16.52 -18.14
CA VAL A 406 -17.36 -16.99 -18.35
C VAL A 406 -18.34 -15.81 -18.36
N TRP A 407 -18.18 -14.86 -17.41
CA TRP A 407 -19.04 -13.68 -17.30
C TRP A 407 -18.91 -12.75 -18.52
N ARG A 408 -17.70 -12.53 -19.03
CA ARG A 408 -17.47 -11.72 -20.24
C ARG A 408 -18.18 -12.27 -21.46
N ARG A 409 -18.37 -13.59 -21.55
CA ARG A 409 -19.14 -14.21 -22.63
C ARG A 409 -20.62 -13.97 -22.51
N LYS A 410 -21.15 -13.78 -21.30
CA LYS A 410 -22.58 -13.55 -21.03
C LYS A 410 -22.98 -12.08 -21.10
N ILE A 411 -22.07 -11.15 -20.84
CA ILE A 411 -22.32 -9.69 -20.83
C ILE A 411 -21.20 -8.98 -21.61
N PRO A 412 -21.36 -8.75 -22.92
CA PRO A 412 -20.30 -8.16 -23.77
C PRO A 412 -19.91 -6.71 -23.43
N SER A 413 -20.65 -6.02 -22.57
CA SER A 413 -20.52 -4.59 -22.27
C SER A 413 -19.76 -4.23 -21.00
N ILE A 414 -19.04 -5.15 -20.36
CA ILE A 414 -18.23 -4.84 -19.16
C ILE A 414 -16.74 -4.82 -19.47
#